data_5c96d93abbbcb5c0678972ed59703986
#
_entry.id   5c96d93abbbcb5c0678972ed59703986
#
_cell.length_a   1.000
_cell.length_b   1.000
_cell.length_c   1.000
_cell.angle_alpha   90.00
_cell.angle_beta   90.00
_cell.angle_gamma   90.00
#
_symmetry.space_group_name_H-M   'P 1'
#
loop_
_entity.id
_entity.type
_entity.pdbx_description
1 polymer ?
#
loop_
_entity_poly.entity_id
_entity_poly.type
_entity_poly.pdbx_seq_one_letter_code
_entity_poly.pdbx_strand_id
1 'polypeptide(L)'
;MGSFLRSLRLLGDPTRIRLLLLLEREELSVAELQEILAKGQSHISTQLAQLKQAGLLEDRREGKNIFYRLDGAGGDSAVVTAMAENNPPLN
;
A
#
# COMPACT_ATOMS: atom_id res chain seq x y z
N MET A 1 17.22 7.22 -9.19
CA MET A 1 16.96 5.96 -9.84
C MET A 1 16.70 4.82 -8.88
N GLY A 2 17.49 4.70 -7.85
CA GLY A 2 17.31 3.62 -6.92
C GLY A 2 15.92 3.55 -6.33
N SER A 3 15.33 4.68 -5.96
CA SER A 3 14.01 4.65 -5.35
C SER A 3 12.93 4.32 -6.38
N PHE A 4 13.14 4.69 -7.63
CA PHE A 4 12.18 4.35 -8.67
C PHE A 4 12.17 2.84 -8.91
N LEU A 5 13.36 2.24 -9.00
CA LEU A 5 13.45 0.80 -9.19
C LEU A 5 12.88 0.04 -7.99
N ARG A 6 13.12 0.55 -6.80
CA ARG A 6 12.56 -0.06 -5.60
C ARG A 6 11.04 -0.01 -5.64
N SER A 7 10.48 1.11 -6.06
CA SER A 7 9.04 1.24 -6.16
C SER A 7 8.47 0.26 -7.18
N LEU A 8 9.15 0.09 -8.30
CA LEU A 8 8.69 -0.87 -9.29
C LEU A 8 8.69 -2.30 -8.74
N ARG A 9 9.70 -2.64 -7.97
CA ARG A 9 9.73 -3.98 -7.36
C ARG A 9 8.59 -4.17 -6.38
N LEU A 10 8.32 -3.13 -5.58
CA LEU A 10 7.22 -3.21 -4.64
C LEU A 10 5.89 -3.38 -5.36
N LEU A 11 5.76 -2.74 -6.50
CA LEU A 11 4.52 -2.83 -7.26
C LEU A 11 4.38 -4.14 -8.02
N GLY A 12 5.42 -4.95 -8.04
CA GLY A 12 5.35 -6.23 -8.72
C GLY A 12 4.55 -7.28 -7.99
N ASP A 13 4.27 -7.07 -6.71
CA ASP A 13 3.49 -8.03 -5.93
C ASP A 13 2.01 -7.64 -5.99
N PRO A 14 1.13 -8.51 -6.44
CA PRO A 14 -0.28 -8.17 -6.54
C PRO A 14 -0.91 -7.73 -5.23
N THR A 15 -0.47 -8.29 -4.12
CA THR A 15 -0.99 -7.90 -2.82
C THR A 15 -0.64 -6.46 -2.51
N ARG A 16 0.57 -6.05 -2.84
CA ARG A 16 0.98 -4.67 -2.59
C ARG A 16 0.18 -3.68 -3.40
N ILE A 17 -0.08 -4.03 -4.65
CA ILE A 17 -0.89 -3.17 -5.51
C ILE A 17 -2.29 -3.02 -4.93
N ARG A 18 -2.88 -4.12 -4.50
CA ARG A 18 -4.21 -4.08 -3.91
C ARG A 18 -4.24 -3.26 -2.64
N LEU A 19 -3.21 -3.40 -1.80
CA LEU A 19 -3.13 -2.61 -0.59
C LEU A 19 -3.09 -1.12 -0.91
N LEU A 20 -2.27 -0.74 -1.87
CA LEU A 20 -2.17 0.67 -2.23
C LEU A 20 -3.48 1.22 -2.77
N LEU A 21 -4.16 0.45 -3.60
CA LEU A 21 -5.42 0.89 -4.16
C LEU A 21 -6.50 1.04 -3.09
N LEU A 22 -6.54 0.11 -2.14
CA LEU A 22 -7.50 0.21 -1.06
C LEU A 22 -7.21 1.39 -0.16
N LEU A 23 -5.95 1.58 0.18
CA LEU A 23 -5.57 2.63 1.11
C LEU A 23 -5.55 4.01 0.47
N GLU A 24 -5.60 4.06 -0.84
CA GLU A 24 -5.80 5.31 -1.53
C GLU A 24 -7.22 5.83 -1.29
N ARG A 25 -8.16 4.90 -1.12
CA ARG A 25 -9.56 5.27 -1.00
C ARG A 25 -9.96 5.55 0.43
N GLU A 26 -9.40 4.84 1.38
CA GLU A 26 -9.75 5.06 2.77
C GLU A 26 -8.71 4.47 3.70
N GLU A 27 -8.71 4.96 4.91
CA GLU A 27 -7.81 4.47 5.93
C GLU A 27 -8.38 3.16 6.47
N LEU A 28 -7.55 2.13 6.53
CA LEU A 28 -8.01 0.82 6.96
C LEU A 28 -7.05 0.20 7.97
N SER A 29 -7.59 -0.60 8.87
CA SER A 29 -6.76 -1.30 9.85
C SER A 29 -6.24 -2.60 9.27
N VAL A 30 -5.25 -3.17 9.96
CA VAL A 30 -4.72 -4.47 9.55
C VAL A 30 -5.81 -5.52 9.52
N ALA A 31 -6.68 -5.53 10.52
CA ALA A 31 -7.76 -6.51 10.58
C ALA A 31 -8.69 -6.37 9.38
N GLU A 32 -9.01 -5.14 9.02
CA GLU A 32 -9.88 -4.92 7.88
C GLU A 32 -9.23 -5.38 6.59
N LEU A 33 -7.93 -5.10 6.45
CA LEU A 33 -7.22 -5.52 5.25
C LEU A 33 -7.12 -7.04 5.16
N GLN A 34 -6.96 -7.71 6.30
CA GLN A 34 -6.93 -9.17 6.30
C GLN A 34 -8.25 -9.73 5.77
N GLU A 35 -9.35 -9.13 6.20
CA GLU A 35 -10.64 -9.58 5.74
C GLU A 35 -10.87 -9.32 4.27
N ILE A 36 -10.57 -8.13 3.84
CA ILE A 36 -10.81 -7.75 2.46
C ILE A 36 -9.99 -8.59 1.50
N LEU A 37 -8.73 -8.81 1.84
CA LEU A 37 -7.82 -9.51 0.94
C LEU A 37 -7.75 -11.00 1.21
N ALA A 38 -8.38 -11.47 2.27
CA ALA A 38 -8.37 -12.88 2.64
C ALA A 38 -6.95 -13.41 2.81
N LYS A 39 -6.12 -12.65 3.48
CA LYS A 39 -4.72 -13.02 3.74
C LYS A 39 -4.46 -13.02 5.22
N GLY A 40 -3.48 -13.78 5.65
CA GLY A 40 -3.12 -13.84 7.05
C GLY A 40 -2.43 -12.58 7.55
N GLN A 41 -2.42 -12.42 8.85
CA GLN A 41 -1.86 -11.22 9.47
C GLN A 41 -0.38 -11.03 9.14
N SER A 42 0.41 -12.09 9.21
CA SER A 42 1.83 -11.99 8.92
C SER A 42 2.09 -11.49 7.51
N HIS A 43 1.34 -12.00 6.57
CA HIS A 43 1.52 -11.61 5.18
C HIS A 43 1.17 -10.13 4.99
N ILE A 44 0.03 -9.73 5.52
CA ILE A 44 -0.40 -8.35 5.40
C ILE A 44 0.56 -7.41 6.11
N SER A 45 0.94 -7.74 7.34
CA SER A 45 1.83 -6.88 8.12
C SER A 45 3.19 -6.72 7.45
N THR A 46 3.72 -7.78 6.89
CA THR A 46 5.00 -7.71 6.19
C THR A 46 4.92 -6.78 4.99
N GLN A 47 3.84 -6.89 4.22
CA GLN A 47 3.68 -6.02 3.06
C GLN A 47 3.50 -4.57 3.47
N LEU A 48 2.70 -4.33 4.51
CA LEU A 48 2.49 -2.96 4.98
C LEU A 48 3.79 -2.34 5.49
N ALA A 49 4.60 -3.12 6.22
CA ALA A 49 5.86 -2.61 6.73
C ALA A 49 6.79 -2.21 5.60
N GLN A 50 6.84 -3.01 4.56
CA GLN A 50 7.69 -2.69 3.41
C GLN A 50 7.22 -1.45 2.67
N LEU A 51 5.91 -1.30 2.52
CA LEU A 51 5.37 -0.13 1.86
C LEU A 51 5.57 1.13 2.69
N LYS A 52 5.43 1.00 4.02
CA LYS A 52 5.68 2.13 4.89
C LYS A 52 7.15 2.52 4.85
N GLN A 53 8.05 1.55 4.86
CA GLN A 53 9.46 1.81 4.82
C GLN A 53 9.86 2.49 3.51
N ALA A 54 9.14 2.19 2.45
CA ALA A 54 9.39 2.82 1.16
C ALA A 54 8.80 4.23 1.07
N GLY A 55 8.10 4.68 2.12
CA GLY A 55 7.53 6.01 2.11
C GLY A 55 6.17 6.13 1.43
N LEU A 56 5.55 5.01 1.14
CA LEU A 56 4.27 5.03 0.44
C LEU A 56 3.07 5.05 1.37
N LEU A 57 3.24 4.61 2.59
CA LEU A 57 2.15 4.56 3.56
C LEU A 57 2.55 5.24 4.86
N GLU A 58 1.54 5.73 5.57
CA GLU A 58 1.74 6.16 6.93
C GLU A 58 0.74 5.43 7.80
N ASP A 59 1.03 5.34 9.08
CA ASP A 59 0.16 4.62 9.99
C ASP A 59 -0.27 5.52 11.14
N ARG A 60 -1.35 5.14 11.77
CA ARG A 60 -1.89 5.84 12.91
C ARG A 60 -2.39 4.80 13.89
N ARG A 61 -1.97 4.94 15.13
CA ARG A 61 -2.42 4.01 16.16
C ARG A 61 -3.61 4.62 16.91
N GLU A 62 -4.63 3.81 17.10
CA GLU A 62 -5.77 4.23 17.84
C GLU A 62 -6.18 3.08 18.72
N GLY A 63 -5.93 3.15 20.02
CA GLY A 63 -6.18 2.05 20.92
C GLY A 63 -5.32 0.86 20.57
N LYS A 64 -5.94 -0.26 20.33
CA LYS A 64 -5.23 -1.48 19.98
C LYS A 64 -5.08 -1.63 18.48
N ASN A 65 -5.64 -0.73 17.72
CA ASN A 65 -5.64 -0.85 16.27
C ASN A 65 -4.63 0.06 15.63
N ILE A 66 -4.06 -0.42 14.54
CA ILE A 66 -3.17 0.41 13.72
C ILE A 66 -3.84 0.54 12.37
N PHE A 67 -4.03 1.78 11.95
CA PHE A 67 -4.65 2.09 10.67
C PHE A 67 -3.59 2.59 9.71
N TYR A 68 -3.73 2.23 8.46
CA TYR A 68 -2.79 2.64 7.42
C TYR A 68 -3.51 3.41 6.34
N ARG A 69 -2.80 4.32 5.72
CA ARG A 69 -3.32 5.09 4.59
C ARG A 69 -2.15 5.50 3.72
N LEU A 70 -2.43 5.93 2.51
CA LEU A 70 -1.36 6.44 1.66
C LEU A 70 -0.81 7.72 2.27
N ASP A 71 0.50 7.86 2.17
CA ASP A 71 1.13 9.08 2.64
C ASP A 71 0.82 10.16 1.62
N GLY A 72 0.03 11.11 2.01
CA GLY A 72 -0.39 12.15 1.10
C GLY A 72 0.63 13.21 0.81
N ALA A 73 1.82 13.05 1.37
CA ALA A 73 2.75 14.07 1.20
C ALA A 73 3.66 13.79 0.11
N GLY A 74 3.51 13.75 -0.90
CA GLY A 74 4.54 13.74 -1.73
C GLY A 74 4.55 12.85 -2.86
N GLY A 75 5.48 12.18 -3.14
CA GLY A 75 5.62 11.41 -4.31
C GLY A 75 4.67 10.26 -4.46
N ASP A 76 3.86 10.08 -3.44
CA ASP A 76 3.01 8.92 -3.46
C ASP A 76 1.94 8.97 -4.51
N SER A 77 1.37 10.09 -4.74
CA SER A 77 0.38 10.16 -5.79
C SER A 77 1.02 9.92 -7.16
N ALA A 78 2.29 10.27 -7.30
CA ALA A 78 2.99 9.97 -8.54
C ALA A 78 3.16 8.48 -8.73
N VAL A 79 3.44 7.76 -7.63
CA VAL A 79 3.58 6.31 -7.71
C VAL A 79 2.24 5.67 -8.06
N VAL A 80 1.17 6.12 -7.42
CA VAL A 80 -0.15 5.58 -7.70
C VAL A 80 -0.56 5.88 -9.13
N THR A 81 -0.27 7.08 -9.60
CA THR A 81 -0.57 7.45 -10.98
C THR A 81 0.21 6.59 -11.96
N ALA A 82 1.49 6.40 -11.70
CA ALA A 82 2.30 5.57 -12.58
C ALA A 82 1.80 4.13 -12.60
N MET A 83 1.35 3.65 -11.45
CA MET A 83 0.80 2.31 -11.37
C MET A 83 -0.47 2.21 -12.20
N ALA A 84 -1.33 3.21 -12.12
CA ALA A 84 -2.56 3.22 -12.89
C ALA A 84 -2.29 3.29 -14.38
N GLU A 85 -1.28 4.04 -14.77
CA GLU A 85 -0.93 4.16 -16.18
C GLU A 85 -0.31 2.90 -16.73
N ASN A 86 0.45 2.19 -15.90
CA ASN A 86 1.07 0.97 -16.37
C ASN A 86 0.16 -0.23 -16.28
N ASN A 87 -0.95 -0.06 -15.68
CA ASN A 87 -1.86 -1.14 -15.58
C ASN A 87 -3.10 -0.78 -16.24
N PRO A 88 -3.04 -0.44 -17.36
CA PRO A 88 -4.14 0.14 -17.98
C PRO A 88 -5.31 -0.64 -17.98
N PRO A 89 -5.36 -1.52 -18.14
CA PRO A 89 -6.49 -1.90 -18.30
C PRO A 89 -7.01 -2.80 -17.77
N LEU A 90 -6.71 -2.83 -17.07
CA LEU A 90 -7.60 -3.42 -16.47
C LEU A 90 -8.83 -2.96 -16.90
N ASN A 91 -8.88 -2.16 -17.69
CA ASN A 91 -10.11 -1.86 -18.24
C ASN A 91 -10.33 -2.59 -19.45
#